data_50b89dfb70ad7a64267822282ea03d9f
#
_entry.id   50b89dfb70ad7a64267822282ea03d9f
#
_cell.length_a   1.000
_cell.length_b   1.000
_cell.length_c   1.000
_cell.angle_alpha   90.00
_cell.angle_beta   90.00
_cell.angle_gamma   90.00
#
_symmetry.space_group_name_H-M   'P 1'
#
loop_
_entity.id
_entity.type
_entity.pdbx_description
1 polymer ?
#
loop_
_entity_poly.entity_id
_entity_poly.type
_entity_poly.pdbx_seq_one_letter_code
_entity_poly.pdbx_strand_id
1 'polypeptide(L)'
;MIPEFDQYPIFYFTNHNAIQGPGEIRCMPDHFQKLDFELESAIVIGKKGRNIRASEADQYIFGYLIMNDMSARTLQMEEMVLNLGPAKGKDFSTVIGPWLVTPDELESHRVSPKPGHVGNSYDLTMKCWVNDKLVSSGNMKDMDWTFAEIVERCAYGVDILPGDVIGSGTVGTGCFLELNGTGLLQ
;
A
#
# COMPACT_ATOMS: atom_id res chain seq x y z
N MET A 1 -1.84 -13.17 13.73
CA MET A 1 -1.79 -12.99 12.26
C MET A 1 -2.66 -14.07 11.65
N ILE A 2 -3.42 -13.79 10.61
CA ILE A 2 -4.26 -14.77 9.90
C ILE A 2 -3.33 -15.60 9.03
N PRO A 3 -3.27 -16.95 9.18
CA PRO A 3 -2.26 -17.79 8.50
C PRO A 3 -2.28 -17.70 6.96
N GLU A 4 -3.40 -17.29 6.39
CA GLU A 4 -3.56 -17.13 4.95
C GLU A 4 -2.70 -16.00 4.36
N PHE A 5 -2.35 -14.98 5.15
CA PHE A 5 -1.44 -13.92 4.73
C PHE A 5 0.00 -14.42 4.48
N ASP A 6 0.37 -15.55 5.10
CA ASP A 6 1.69 -16.17 4.91
C ASP A 6 1.77 -17.04 3.64
N GLN A 7 0.64 -17.27 2.96
CA GLN A 7 0.60 -18.15 1.78
C GLN A 7 0.79 -17.40 0.48
N TYR A 8 0.23 -16.19 0.37
CA TYR A 8 0.33 -15.34 -0.82
C TYR A 8 -0.12 -13.92 -0.48
N PRO A 9 0.35 -12.90 -1.22
CA PRO A 9 -0.12 -11.54 -1.05
C PRO A 9 -1.60 -11.44 -1.42
N ILE A 10 -2.39 -10.83 -0.52
CA ILE A 10 -3.80 -10.55 -0.74
C ILE A 10 -3.92 -9.09 -1.13
N PHE A 11 -4.81 -8.77 -2.05
CA PHE A 11 -5.09 -7.40 -2.45
C PHE A 11 -6.58 -7.17 -2.67
N TYR A 12 -7.00 -5.92 -2.70
CA TYR A 12 -8.32 -5.46 -3.09
C TYR A 12 -8.18 -4.32 -4.11
N PHE A 13 -9.23 -4.10 -4.88
CA PHE A 13 -9.28 -2.99 -5.82
C PHE A 13 -9.89 -1.76 -5.16
N THR A 14 -9.29 -0.60 -5.40
CA THR A 14 -9.87 0.70 -5.09
C THR A 14 -10.30 1.41 -6.36
N ASN A 15 -10.95 2.56 -6.22
CA ASN A 15 -11.45 3.31 -7.35
C ASN A 15 -10.34 4.17 -7.97
N HIS A 16 -9.89 3.84 -9.17
CA HIS A 16 -8.87 4.61 -9.87
C HIS A 16 -9.27 6.08 -10.15
N ASN A 17 -10.57 6.40 -10.13
CA ASN A 17 -11.04 7.78 -10.25
C ASN A 17 -10.87 8.60 -8.95
N ALA A 18 -10.53 7.96 -7.84
CA ALA A 18 -10.31 8.60 -6.55
C ALA A 18 -8.82 8.77 -6.20
N ILE A 19 -7.92 8.42 -7.12
CA ILE A 19 -6.48 8.68 -6.96
C ILE A 19 -6.24 10.17 -7.12
N GLN A 20 -5.53 10.76 -6.16
CA GLN A 20 -5.20 12.18 -6.15
C GLN A 20 -3.79 12.44 -5.62
N GLY A 21 -3.24 13.60 -5.95
CA GLY A 21 -2.03 14.12 -5.33
C GLY A 21 -2.29 14.71 -3.94
N PRO A 22 -1.24 15.23 -3.26
CA PRO A 22 -1.39 15.91 -1.97
C PRO A 22 -2.38 17.09 -2.05
N GLY A 23 -3.21 17.23 -1.04
CA GLY A 23 -4.20 18.31 -0.97
C GLY A 23 -5.41 17.94 -0.14
N GLU A 24 -6.51 18.64 -0.40
CA GLU A 24 -7.78 18.42 0.30
C GLU A 24 -8.42 17.11 -0.12
N ILE A 25 -8.93 16.38 0.86
CA ILE A 25 -9.71 15.16 0.66
C ILE A 25 -11.18 15.47 0.82
N ARG A 26 -11.97 15.10 -0.19
CA ARG A 26 -13.41 15.29 -0.18
C ARG A 26 -14.09 14.11 0.48
N CYS A 27 -14.72 14.33 1.62
CA CYS A 27 -15.39 13.31 2.40
C CYS A 27 -16.89 13.56 2.48
N MET A 28 -17.67 12.49 2.49
CA MET A 28 -19.08 12.52 2.91
C MET A 28 -19.16 12.44 4.44
N PRO A 29 -20.29 12.84 5.06
CA PRO A 29 -20.43 12.82 6.51
C PRO A 29 -20.12 11.48 7.17
N ASP A 30 -20.47 10.38 6.53
CA ASP A 30 -20.25 9.03 7.04
C ASP A 30 -18.77 8.65 7.13
N HIS A 31 -17.93 9.21 6.27
CA HIS A 31 -16.47 8.98 6.31
C HIS A 31 -15.86 9.48 7.61
N PHE A 32 -16.38 10.57 8.17
CA PHE A 32 -15.85 11.22 9.38
C PHE A 32 -16.16 10.45 10.67
N GLN A 33 -17.05 9.47 10.67
CA GLN A 33 -17.38 8.73 11.89
C GLN A 33 -16.14 8.03 12.47
N LYS A 34 -15.30 7.45 11.62
CA LYS A 34 -13.98 6.90 11.98
C LYS A 34 -13.03 7.05 10.78
N LEU A 35 -12.66 8.29 10.48
CA LEU A 35 -11.70 8.57 9.41
C LEU A 35 -10.30 8.20 9.88
N ASP A 36 -9.58 7.46 9.06
CA ASP A 36 -8.23 6.99 9.32
C ASP A 36 -7.34 7.17 8.09
N PHE A 37 -6.05 7.05 8.26
CA PHE A 37 -5.04 7.04 7.22
C PHE A 37 -4.35 5.68 7.19
N GLU A 38 -3.70 5.35 6.09
CA GLU A 38 -2.78 4.21 6.00
C GLU A 38 -1.49 4.65 5.31
N LEU A 39 -0.41 4.62 6.08
CA LEU A 39 0.93 4.92 5.57
C LEU A 39 1.46 3.73 4.80
N GLU A 40 1.61 3.89 3.49
CA GLU A 40 2.06 2.86 2.57
C GLU A 40 3.18 3.35 1.66
N SER A 41 3.94 2.41 1.13
CA SER A 41 4.67 2.59 -0.13
C SER A 41 3.80 2.10 -1.28
N ALA A 42 4.08 2.57 -2.48
CA ALA A 42 3.43 2.06 -3.68
C ALA A 42 4.38 2.04 -4.87
N ILE A 43 4.03 1.26 -5.86
CA ILE A 43 4.72 1.21 -7.15
C ILE A 43 3.80 1.65 -8.28
N VAL A 44 4.43 2.15 -9.35
CA VAL A 44 3.77 2.40 -10.62
C VAL A 44 4.31 1.41 -11.65
N ILE A 45 3.41 0.73 -12.34
CA ILE A 45 3.77 -0.19 -13.42
C ILE A 45 4.21 0.60 -14.65
N GLY A 46 5.34 0.24 -15.24
CA GLY A 46 5.90 0.90 -16.42
C GLY A 46 5.80 0.11 -17.71
N LYS A 47 5.47 -1.17 -17.60
CA LYS A 47 5.48 -2.08 -18.75
C LYS A 47 4.27 -3.01 -18.67
N LYS A 48 3.56 -3.17 -19.80
CA LYS A 48 2.48 -4.15 -19.91
C LYS A 48 3.01 -5.57 -19.68
N GLY A 49 2.28 -6.36 -18.88
CA GLY A 49 2.60 -7.76 -18.65
C GLY A 49 1.40 -8.58 -18.23
N ARG A 50 1.55 -9.90 -18.28
CA ARG A 50 0.57 -10.89 -17.87
C ARG A 50 1.29 -12.14 -17.39
N ASN A 51 0.84 -12.78 -16.32
CA ASN A 51 1.44 -13.98 -15.74
C ASN A 51 2.95 -13.79 -15.48
N ILE A 52 3.31 -12.63 -14.95
CA ILE A 52 4.68 -12.24 -14.64
C ILE A 52 5.16 -13.06 -13.44
N ARG A 53 6.36 -13.63 -13.51
CA ARG A 53 6.97 -14.30 -12.37
C ARG A 53 7.65 -13.27 -11.46
N ALA A 54 7.64 -13.51 -10.16
CA ALA A 54 8.29 -12.62 -9.19
C ALA A 54 9.78 -12.38 -9.52
N SER A 55 10.50 -13.39 -10.01
CA SER A 55 11.90 -13.26 -10.44
C SER A 55 12.16 -12.28 -11.58
N GLU A 56 11.12 -11.86 -12.31
CA GLU A 56 11.18 -10.93 -13.44
C GLU A 56 10.43 -9.63 -13.18
N ALA A 57 9.66 -9.59 -12.09
CA ALA A 57 8.64 -8.56 -11.86
C ALA A 57 9.23 -7.16 -11.61
N ASP A 58 10.42 -7.06 -11.04
CA ASP A 58 11.10 -5.77 -10.83
C ASP A 58 11.29 -4.98 -12.13
N GLN A 59 11.40 -5.66 -13.29
CA GLN A 59 11.51 -5.01 -14.60
C GLN A 59 10.24 -4.30 -15.07
N TYR A 60 9.11 -4.56 -14.42
CA TYR A 60 7.81 -3.97 -14.73
C TYR A 60 7.53 -2.75 -13.86
N ILE A 61 8.31 -2.53 -12.81
CA ILE A 61 8.19 -1.39 -11.91
C ILE A 61 8.87 -0.17 -12.52
N PHE A 62 8.10 0.87 -12.81
CA PHE A 62 8.63 2.15 -13.29
C PHE A 62 9.24 2.97 -12.15
N GLY A 63 8.60 2.98 -11.00
CA GLY A 63 9.07 3.73 -9.84
C GLY A 63 8.25 3.48 -8.60
N TYR A 64 8.73 4.08 -7.52
CA TYR A 64 8.20 3.97 -6.16
C TYR A 64 7.72 5.35 -5.70
N LEU A 65 6.68 5.35 -4.88
CA LEU A 65 6.14 6.56 -4.27
C LEU A 65 5.55 6.25 -2.90
N ILE A 66 5.24 7.30 -2.15
CA ILE A 66 4.49 7.19 -0.90
C ILE A 66 3.00 7.20 -1.21
N MET A 67 2.22 6.42 -0.47
CA MET A 67 0.77 6.36 -0.60
C MET A 67 0.08 6.48 0.76
N ASN A 68 -1.07 7.09 0.75
CA ASN A 68 -1.99 7.11 1.88
C ASN A 68 -3.34 6.56 1.41
N ASP A 69 -3.66 5.34 1.84
CA ASP A 69 -4.96 4.73 1.58
C ASP A 69 -5.96 5.20 2.63
N MET A 70 -6.69 6.27 2.31
CA MET A 70 -7.67 6.86 3.22
C MET A 70 -8.79 5.88 3.54
N SER A 71 -9.10 5.75 4.81
CA SER A 71 -9.97 4.70 5.33
C SER A 71 -11.11 5.27 6.16
N ALA A 72 -12.34 4.98 5.76
CA ALA A 72 -13.55 5.23 6.54
C ALA A 72 -13.90 3.95 7.31
N ARG A 73 -13.35 3.78 8.51
CA ARG A 73 -13.38 2.50 9.25
C ARG A 73 -14.78 1.99 9.57
N THR A 74 -15.75 2.87 9.82
CA THR A 74 -17.14 2.45 10.06
C THR A 74 -17.70 1.75 8.84
N LEU A 75 -17.62 2.38 7.66
CA LEU A 75 -18.09 1.77 6.41
C LEU A 75 -17.32 0.49 6.08
N GLN A 76 -16.00 0.51 6.23
CA GLN A 76 -15.17 -0.68 6.00
C GLN A 76 -15.62 -1.87 6.86
N MET A 77 -15.87 -1.67 8.15
CA MET A 77 -16.28 -2.75 9.05
C MET A 77 -17.67 -3.30 8.70
N GLU A 78 -18.60 -2.46 8.27
CA GLU A 78 -19.92 -2.87 7.80
C GLU A 78 -19.82 -3.75 6.54
N GLU A 79 -18.97 -3.34 5.58
CA GLU A 79 -18.76 -4.06 4.33
C GLU A 79 -18.04 -5.41 4.53
N MET A 80 -17.05 -5.45 5.43
CA MET A 80 -16.27 -6.66 5.70
C MET A 80 -17.11 -7.82 6.25
N VAL A 81 -18.26 -7.56 6.87
CA VAL A 81 -19.20 -8.60 7.32
C VAL A 81 -19.70 -9.47 6.18
N LEU A 82 -19.75 -8.91 4.96
CA LEU A 82 -20.18 -9.62 3.76
C LEU A 82 -19.10 -10.50 3.13
N ASN A 83 -17.86 -10.43 3.62
CA ASN A 83 -16.69 -11.16 3.10
C ASN A 83 -16.38 -10.91 1.60
N LEU A 84 -16.74 -9.74 1.08
CA LEU A 84 -16.46 -9.31 -0.30
C LEU A 84 -15.26 -8.34 -0.39
N GLY A 85 -14.65 -8.05 0.75
CA GLY A 85 -13.60 -7.04 0.86
C GLY A 85 -14.15 -5.62 1.04
N PRO A 86 -13.27 -4.63 1.32
CA PRO A 86 -13.66 -3.25 1.47
C PRO A 86 -14.06 -2.63 0.12
N ALA A 87 -15.04 -1.74 0.13
CA ALA A 87 -15.48 -0.96 -1.03
C ALA A 87 -15.58 0.53 -0.68
N LYS A 88 -16.74 0.99 -0.21
CA LYS A 88 -16.99 2.43 0.09
C LYS A 88 -16.14 2.95 1.26
N GLY A 89 -15.68 2.07 2.12
CA GLY A 89 -14.74 2.42 3.18
C GLY A 89 -13.34 2.78 2.69
N LYS A 90 -13.00 2.51 1.42
CA LYS A 90 -11.67 2.70 0.83
C LYS A 90 -11.65 3.47 -0.49
N ASP A 91 -12.73 3.41 -1.27
CA ASP A 91 -12.74 3.89 -2.65
C ASP A 91 -12.94 5.41 -2.83
N PHE A 92 -13.00 6.17 -1.73
CA PHE A 92 -13.26 7.61 -1.78
C PHE A 92 -12.00 8.48 -1.93
N SER A 93 -10.83 7.98 -1.53
CA SER A 93 -9.57 8.70 -1.69
C SER A 93 -8.35 7.80 -1.53
N THR A 94 -7.51 7.75 -2.55
CA THR A 94 -6.16 7.20 -2.50
C THR A 94 -5.19 8.34 -2.82
N VAL A 95 -4.45 8.80 -1.83
CA VAL A 95 -3.50 9.92 -2.01
C VAL A 95 -2.11 9.35 -2.29
N ILE A 96 -1.54 9.73 -3.42
CA ILE A 96 -0.16 9.37 -3.78
C ILE A 96 0.76 10.57 -3.64
N GLY A 97 1.98 10.33 -3.16
CA GLY A 97 2.99 11.37 -2.95
C GLY A 97 3.42 12.02 -4.25
N PRO A 98 3.92 13.29 -4.21
CA PRO A 98 4.24 14.03 -5.43
C PRO A 98 5.52 13.52 -6.13
N TRP A 99 6.33 12.74 -5.44
CA TRP A 99 7.59 12.22 -5.95
C TRP A 99 7.42 10.78 -6.40
N LEU A 100 7.76 10.51 -7.66
CA LEU A 100 7.93 9.17 -8.22
C LEU A 100 9.42 8.96 -8.43
N VAL A 101 9.99 8.01 -7.71
CA VAL A 101 11.43 7.74 -7.68
C VAL A 101 11.71 6.45 -8.43
N THR A 102 12.62 6.49 -9.41
CA THR A 102 12.97 5.31 -10.20
C THR A 102 13.89 4.35 -9.43
N PRO A 103 13.91 3.05 -9.75
CA PRO A 103 14.70 2.06 -9.02
C PRO A 103 16.19 2.36 -8.94
N ASP A 104 16.75 2.99 -9.98
CA ASP A 104 18.18 3.36 -10.03
C ASP A 104 18.55 4.41 -8.98
N GLU A 105 17.65 5.34 -8.66
CA GLU A 105 17.86 6.30 -7.56
C GLU A 105 17.85 5.64 -6.18
N LEU A 106 17.17 4.50 -6.05
CA LEU A 106 17.04 3.77 -4.79
C LEU A 106 18.14 2.73 -4.58
N GLU A 107 19.03 2.52 -5.54
CA GLU A 107 20.04 1.45 -5.47
C GLU A 107 20.94 1.53 -4.24
N SER A 108 21.26 2.74 -3.77
CA SER A 108 22.05 2.93 -2.52
C SER A 108 21.33 2.50 -1.24
N HIS A 109 20.00 2.31 -1.31
CA HIS A 109 19.14 1.86 -0.20
C HIS A 109 18.73 0.39 -0.34
N ARG A 110 19.19 -0.28 -1.39
CA ARG A 110 18.82 -1.66 -1.66
C ARG A 110 19.39 -2.60 -0.60
N VAL A 111 18.53 -3.50 -0.13
CA VAL A 111 18.88 -4.56 0.83
C VAL A 111 18.39 -5.90 0.31
N SER A 112 18.88 -6.99 0.90
CA SER A 112 18.33 -8.32 0.60
C SER A 112 16.90 -8.42 1.09
N PRO A 113 15.98 -9.06 0.34
CA PRO A 113 14.66 -9.37 0.84
C PRO A 113 14.74 -10.33 2.03
N LYS A 114 13.65 -10.52 2.75
CA LYS A 114 13.55 -11.52 3.82
C LYS A 114 13.87 -12.92 3.28
N PRO A 115 14.38 -13.85 4.12
CA PRO A 115 14.65 -15.23 3.70
C PRO A 115 13.41 -15.89 3.09
N GLY A 116 13.57 -16.49 1.92
CA GLY A 116 12.48 -17.16 1.20
C GLY A 116 11.72 -16.27 0.22
N HIS A 117 11.99 -14.96 0.20
CA HIS A 117 11.38 -13.98 -0.69
C HIS A 117 12.32 -13.59 -1.83
N VAL A 118 11.75 -13.12 -2.94
CA VAL A 118 12.49 -12.69 -4.14
C VAL A 118 12.08 -11.28 -4.56
N GLY A 119 12.97 -10.58 -5.26
CA GLY A 119 12.76 -9.22 -5.74
C GLY A 119 13.51 -8.17 -4.93
N ASN A 120 13.35 -6.92 -5.34
CA ASN A 120 14.02 -5.80 -4.70
C ASN A 120 13.35 -5.44 -3.36
N SER A 121 14.19 -5.13 -2.37
CA SER A 121 13.79 -4.57 -1.09
C SER A 121 14.68 -3.37 -0.77
N TYR A 122 14.13 -2.37 -0.07
CA TYR A 122 14.84 -1.12 0.19
C TYR A 122 14.70 -0.70 1.65
N ASP A 123 15.81 -0.26 2.25
CA ASP A 123 15.84 0.33 3.60
C ASP A 123 15.42 1.80 3.54
N LEU A 124 14.11 2.03 3.51
CA LEU A 124 13.51 3.35 3.43
C LEU A 124 12.61 3.60 4.63
N THR A 125 12.98 4.57 5.47
CA THR A 125 12.16 4.98 6.60
C THR A 125 10.89 5.68 6.12
N MET A 126 9.75 5.24 6.64
CA MET A 126 8.43 5.79 6.38
C MET A 126 7.90 6.46 7.64
N LYS A 127 7.41 7.69 7.54
CA LYS A 127 6.91 8.46 8.69
C LYS A 127 5.61 9.17 8.34
N CYS A 128 4.74 9.28 9.33
CA CYS A 128 3.51 10.05 9.23
C CYS A 128 3.36 11.02 10.41
N TRP A 129 2.88 12.22 10.09
CA TRP A 129 2.56 13.25 11.09
C TRP A 129 1.10 13.64 10.94
N VAL A 130 0.45 13.88 12.06
CA VAL A 130 -0.89 14.47 12.13
C VAL A 130 -0.78 15.74 12.99
N ASN A 131 -1.14 16.90 12.44
CA ASN A 131 -1.01 18.20 13.10
C ASN A 131 0.39 18.38 13.72
N ASP A 132 1.42 18.19 12.90
CA ASP A 132 2.85 18.31 13.25
C ASP A 132 3.36 17.33 14.34
N LYS A 133 2.51 16.43 14.81
CA LYS A 133 2.89 15.37 15.74
C LYS A 133 3.21 14.09 14.98
N LEU A 134 4.42 13.55 15.17
CA LEU A 134 4.80 12.25 14.63
C LEU A 134 3.92 11.16 15.26
N VAL A 135 3.17 10.42 14.44
CA VAL A 135 2.26 9.36 14.90
C VAL A 135 2.68 7.98 14.44
N SER A 136 3.46 7.88 13.36
CA SER A 136 3.95 6.61 12.85
C SER A 136 5.36 6.71 12.32
N SER A 137 6.14 5.64 12.53
CA SER A 137 7.47 5.47 11.95
C SER A 137 7.71 3.98 11.71
N GLY A 138 7.87 3.61 10.46
CA GLY A 138 8.15 2.25 10.00
C GLY A 138 9.22 2.23 8.92
N ASN A 139 9.40 1.09 8.29
CA ASN A 139 10.38 0.94 7.23
C ASN A 139 9.85 0.03 6.11
N MET A 140 10.10 0.39 4.86
CA MET A 140 9.66 -0.37 3.69
C MET A 140 10.24 -1.79 3.67
N LYS A 141 11.49 -2.00 4.14
CA LYS A 141 12.12 -3.35 4.20
C LYS A 141 11.40 -4.34 5.11
N ASP A 142 10.49 -3.85 5.97
CA ASP A 142 9.73 -4.69 6.90
C ASP A 142 8.53 -5.37 6.24
N MET A 143 8.23 -5.07 4.97
CA MET A 143 7.21 -5.76 4.18
C MET A 143 7.43 -7.28 4.23
N ASP A 144 6.34 -8.05 4.39
CA ASP A 144 6.43 -9.52 4.34
C ASP A 144 6.60 -10.00 2.91
N TRP A 145 5.80 -9.50 1.98
CA TRP A 145 5.90 -9.76 0.55
C TRP A 145 6.64 -8.63 -0.16
N THR A 146 7.54 -8.96 -1.07
CA THR A 146 8.17 -7.94 -1.93
C THR A 146 7.18 -7.44 -2.99
N PHE A 147 7.41 -6.26 -3.55
CA PHE A 147 6.60 -5.79 -4.67
C PHE A 147 6.67 -6.72 -5.89
N ALA A 148 7.79 -7.40 -6.09
CA ALA A 148 7.92 -8.40 -7.16
C ALA A 148 6.91 -9.54 -6.99
N GLU A 149 6.73 -10.05 -5.78
CA GLU A 149 5.76 -11.10 -5.46
C GLU A 149 4.32 -10.60 -5.53
N ILE A 150 4.08 -9.35 -5.12
CA ILE A 150 2.78 -8.69 -5.27
C ILE A 150 2.41 -8.53 -6.75
N VAL A 151 3.36 -8.11 -7.60
CA VAL A 151 3.16 -8.00 -9.05
C VAL A 151 2.85 -9.37 -9.67
N GLU A 152 3.56 -10.43 -9.28
CA GLU A 152 3.25 -11.79 -9.74
C GLU A 152 1.80 -12.15 -9.43
N ARG A 153 1.34 -11.86 -8.21
CA ARG A 153 -0.04 -12.11 -7.79
C ARG A 153 -1.05 -11.29 -8.56
N CYS A 154 -0.81 -9.99 -8.74
CA CYS A 154 -1.69 -9.07 -9.45
C CYS A 154 -1.78 -9.41 -10.95
N ALA A 155 -0.69 -9.85 -11.56
CA ALA A 155 -0.64 -10.19 -12.99
C ALA A 155 -1.13 -11.61 -13.31
N TYR A 156 -1.48 -12.40 -12.30
CA TYR A 156 -1.91 -13.79 -12.51
C TYR A 156 -3.26 -13.85 -13.25
N GLY A 157 -3.23 -14.34 -14.47
CA GLY A 157 -4.42 -14.51 -15.32
C GLY A 157 -4.94 -13.23 -15.99
N VAL A 158 -4.35 -12.06 -15.69
CA VAL A 158 -4.80 -10.75 -16.22
C VAL A 158 -3.63 -9.90 -16.72
N ASP A 159 -3.94 -8.91 -17.56
CA ASP A 159 -2.95 -7.90 -17.95
C ASP A 159 -2.84 -6.83 -16.86
N ILE A 160 -1.60 -6.44 -16.53
CA ILE A 160 -1.30 -5.18 -15.86
C ILE A 160 -0.72 -4.20 -16.89
N LEU A 161 -0.98 -2.91 -16.70
CA LEU A 161 -0.72 -1.88 -17.70
C LEU A 161 0.19 -0.78 -17.15
N PRO A 162 0.95 -0.09 -18.01
CA PRO A 162 1.65 1.12 -17.61
C PRO A 162 0.68 2.13 -16.98
N GLY A 163 1.05 2.63 -15.80
CA GLY A 163 0.24 3.56 -15.02
C GLY A 163 -0.62 2.90 -13.93
N ASP A 164 -0.73 1.58 -13.88
CA ASP A 164 -1.33 0.90 -12.75
C ASP A 164 -0.53 1.19 -11.48
N VAL A 165 -1.22 1.53 -10.39
CA VAL A 165 -0.64 1.80 -9.08
C VAL A 165 -0.96 0.65 -8.14
N ILE A 166 0.04 0.12 -7.45
CA ILE A 166 -0.11 -0.98 -6.51
C ILE A 166 0.49 -0.55 -5.16
N GLY A 167 -0.34 -0.49 -4.12
CA GLY A 167 0.09 -0.19 -2.75
C GLY A 167 0.63 -1.43 -2.03
N SER A 168 1.45 -1.17 -1.02
CA SER A 168 2.10 -2.22 -0.21
C SER A 168 1.19 -2.84 0.84
N GLY A 169 0.07 -2.20 1.14
CA GLY A 169 -0.56 -2.35 2.44
C GLY A 169 0.12 -1.50 3.52
N THR A 170 -0.58 -1.27 4.59
CA THR A 170 -0.14 -0.39 5.68
C THR A 170 1.18 -0.86 6.30
N VAL A 171 2.17 0.01 6.42
CA VAL A 171 3.37 -0.29 7.21
C VAL A 171 2.98 -0.50 8.67
N GLY A 172 3.69 -1.36 9.40
CA GLY A 172 3.42 -1.61 10.82
C GLY A 172 3.36 -0.29 11.61
N THR A 173 2.29 -0.09 12.39
CA THR A 173 1.92 1.15 13.07
C THR A 173 1.45 2.30 12.16
N GLY A 174 1.17 2.01 10.90
CA GLY A 174 0.89 3.01 9.87
C GLY A 174 -0.53 3.56 9.83
N CYS A 175 -1.40 3.22 10.78
CA CYS A 175 -2.77 3.73 10.87
C CYS A 175 -3.24 3.87 12.31
N PHE A 176 -4.27 4.70 12.54
CA PHE A 176 -4.86 4.86 13.88
C PHE A 176 -5.52 3.59 14.38
N LEU A 177 -6.12 2.80 13.50
CA LEU A 177 -6.74 1.53 13.90
C LEU A 177 -5.73 0.62 14.60
N GLU A 178 -4.53 0.50 14.05
CA GLU A 178 -3.45 -0.31 14.61
C GLU A 178 -2.84 0.33 15.86
N LEU A 179 -2.57 1.64 15.83
CA LEU A 179 -2.03 2.39 16.97
C LEU A 179 -2.96 2.35 18.18
N ASN A 180 -4.27 2.50 17.96
CA ASN A 180 -5.27 2.39 19.04
C ASN A 180 -5.40 0.95 19.57
N GLY A 181 -5.33 -0.04 18.68
CA GLY A 181 -5.39 -1.46 19.03
C GLY A 181 -4.19 -1.93 19.85
N THR A 182 -3.03 -1.32 19.65
CA THR A 182 -1.78 -1.62 20.37
C THR A 182 -1.59 -0.75 21.62
N GLY A 183 -2.46 0.25 21.85
CA GLY A 183 -2.34 1.18 22.99
C GLY A 183 -1.17 2.17 22.89
N LEU A 184 -0.61 2.37 21.70
CA LEU A 184 0.50 3.29 21.45
C LEU A 184 0.09 4.77 21.44
N LEU A 185 -1.20 5.04 21.26
CA LEU A 185 -1.80 6.38 21.44
C LEU A 185 -2.50 6.43 22.81
N GLN A 186 -1.80 6.87 23.83
CA GLN A 186 -2.35 7.28 25.13
C GLN A 186 -2.23 8.77 25.32
#